data_deecb6196e7a549cbd70417c36b4c64e
#
_entry.id   deecb6196e7a549cbd70417c36b4c64e
#
_cell.length_a   1.000
_cell.length_b   1.000
_cell.length_c   1.000
_cell.angle_alpha   90.00
_cell.angle_beta   90.00
_cell.angle_gamma   90.00
#
_symmetry.space_group_name_H-M   'P 1'
#
loop_
_entity.id
_entity.type
_entity.pdbx_description
1 polymer ?
#
loop_
_entity_poly.entity_id
_entity_poly.type
_entity_poly.pdbx_seq_one_letter_code
_entity_poly.pdbx_strand_id
1 'polypeptide(L)'
;MSEFHHNSVLLAECIQGLNIKPEGIYVDGTLGGAGHSSHIAERLTTGRLIGIDRDPVALAAAGERLAPYKDRVTLVHSNFCQMDSVLRDLGIAGVDGILLDLGVSSPQLDDGDRGFSYMTDAPLDMRMDGGDALTADTVVNTWSYEELKKILYEYGEERYAPAIAAAIVRRREAAPIHTTLELVDVIRSAMPPAALREKQHPAKRSFQAIRIAVNDELGSVAKAMEVAIPLLNPGGRLAVITFH
;
A
#
# COMPACT_ATOMS: atom_id res chain seq x y z
N MET A 1 12.53 -18.80 17.79
CA MET A 1 11.67 -18.02 16.90
C MET A 1 11.70 -16.59 17.42
N SER A 2 12.37 -15.67 16.73
CA SER A 2 12.40 -14.25 17.12
C SER A 2 11.03 -13.67 16.73
N GLU A 3 10.25 -13.27 17.74
CA GLU A 3 9.07 -12.42 17.51
C GLU A 3 9.56 -11.13 16.85
N PHE A 4 9.27 -10.98 15.57
CA PHE A 4 9.42 -9.71 14.87
C PHE A 4 8.34 -8.77 15.39
N HIS A 5 8.66 -7.98 16.40
CA HIS A 5 7.84 -6.86 16.84
C HIS A 5 7.92 -5.75 15.79
N HIS A 6 7.03 -5.82 14.81
CA HIS A 6 6.84 -4.72 13.88
C HIS A 6 6.11 -3.59 14.62
N ASN A 7 6.84 -2.55 15.00
CA ASN A 7 6.24 -1.36 15.57
C ASN A 7 5.53 -0.57 14.47
N SER A 8 4.22 -0.39 14.60
CA SER A 8 3.45 0.46 13.70
C SER A 8 4.01 1.89 13.69
N VAL A 9 4.11 2.47 12.51
CA VAL A 9 4.66 3.83 12.32
C VAL A 9 3.74 4.84 12.99
N LEU A 10 4.30 5.79 13.74
CA LEU A 10 3.55 6.87 14.43
C LEU A 10 2.35 6.36 15.25
N LEU A 11 2.48 5.17 15.86
CA LEU A 11 1.37 4.53 16.59
C LEU A 11 0.77 5.43 17.66
N ALA A 12 1.61 6.02 18.50
CA ALA A 12 1.15 6.87 19.60
C ALA A 12 0.42 8.11 19.08
N GLU A 13 0.95 8.75 18.06
CA GLU A 13 0.40 9.94 17.42
C GLU A 13 -0.95 9.63 16.76
N CYS A 14 -1.06 8.51 16.06
CA CYS A 14 -2.31 8.06 15.44
C CYS A 14 -3.40 7.79 16.46
N ILE A 15 -3.09 7.05 17.52
CA ILE A 15 -4.05 6.73 18.59
C ILE A 15 -4.48 8.00 19.32
N GLN A 16 -3.56 8.91 19.60
CA GLN A 16 -3.88 10.21 20.20
C GLN A 16 -4.72 11.07 19.26
N GLY A 17 -4.32 11.14 17.96
CA GLY A 17 -5.01 11.95 16.94
C GLY A 17 -6.44 11.50 16.68
N LEU A 18 -6.69 10.19 16.68
CA LEU A 18 -8.03 9.60 16.52
C LEU A 18 -8.96 9.91 17.68
N ASN A 19 -8.45 10.25 18.87
CA ASN A 19 -9.24 10.55 20.07
C ASN A 19 -10.33 9.52 20.34
N ILE A 20 -9.92 8.26 20.51
CA ILE A 20 -10.81 7.10 20.50
C ILE A 20 -11.80 7.15 21.63
N LYS A 21 -13.09 7.09 21.30
CA LYS A 21 -14.22 6.94 22.23
C LYS A 21 -14.57 5.46 22.35
N PRO A 22 -14.79 4.93 23.57
CA PRO A 22 -15.05 3.51 23.79
C PRO A 22 -16.28 2.96 23.05
N GLU A 23 -17.27 3.80 22.78
CA GLU A 23 -18.50 3.50 22.06
C GLU A 23 -18.50 3.90 20.59
N GLY A 24 -17.40 4.52 20.10
CA GLY A 24 -17.28 5.06 18.76
C GLY A 24 -17.10 4.00 17.67
N ILE A 25 -17.30 4.41 16.44
CA ILE A 25 -17.08 3.57 15.24
C ILE A 25 -15.85 4.08 14.51
N TYR A 26 -14.92 3.17 14.23
CA TYR A 26 -13.65 3.49 13.57
C TYR A 26 -13.44 2.64 12.33
N VAL A 27 -12.77 3.22 11.34
CA VAL A 27 -12.30 2.52 10.13
C VAL A 27 -10.78 2.56 10.10
N ASP A 28 -10.16 1.41 9.93
CA ASP A 28 -8.78 1.29 9.49
C ASP A 28 -8.81 0.83 8.03
N GLY A 29 -8.52 1.75 7.11
CA GLY A 29 -8.61 1.48 5.67
C GLY A 29 -7.37 0.78 5.09
N THR A 30 -6.33 0.63 5.91
CA THR A 30 -5.03 0.04 5.56
C THR A 30 -4.59 -0.92 6.65
N LEU A 31 -5.43 -1.92 6.89
CA LEU A 31 -5.37 -2.80 8.05
C LEU A 31 -4.01 -3.49 8.24
N GLY A 32 -3.39 -3.95 7.13
CA GLY A 32 -2.12 -4.66 7.16
C GLY A 32 -2.11 -5.79 8.20
N GLY A 33 -1.06 -5.89 8.98
CA GLY A 33 -0.97 -6.83 10.12
C GLY A 33 -1.71 -6.39 11.38
N ALA A 34 -2.66 -5.45 11.28
CA ALA A 34 -3.49 -4.93 12.37
C ALA A 34 -2.72 -4.29 13.54
N GLY A 35 -1.58 -3.68 13.26
CA GLY A 35 -0.78 -3.03 14.29
C GLY A 35 -1.51 -1.88 14.97
N HIS A 36 -1.98 -0.90 14.22
CA HIS A 36 -2.82 0.20 14.71
C HIS A 36 -4.18 -0.30 15.18
N SER A 37 -4.80 -1.18 14.40
CA SER A 37 -6.13 -1.73 14.67
C SER A 37 -6.25 -2.45 16.01
N SER A 38 -5.22 -3.18 16.44
CA SER A 38 -5.23 -3.83 17.76
C SER A 38 -5.33 -2.82 18.90
N HIS A 39 -4.63 -1.69 18.80
CA HIS A 39 -4.68 -0.62 19.79
C HIS A 39 -5.98 0.19 19.76
N ILE A 40 -6.62 0.30 18.59
CA ILE A 40 -7.98 0.86 18.48
C ILE A 40 -8.97 -0.08 19.15
N ALA A 41 -8.96 -1.37 18.78
CA ALA A 41 -9.89 -2.38 19.29
C ALA A 41 -9.79 -2.56 20.81
N GLU A 42 -8.59 -2.48 21.39
CA GLU A 42 -8.36 -2.54 22.85
C GLU A 42 -9.09 -1.42 23.61
N ARG A 43 -9.25 -0.24 23.01
CA ARG A 43 -9.90 0.93 23.63
C ARG A 43 -11.42 0.95 23.47
N LEU A 44 -11.95 0.11 22.58
CA LEU A 44 -13.39 0.01 22.38
C LEU A 44 -14.04 -0.88 23.44
N THR A 45 -15.26 -0.52 23.85
CA THR A 45 -16.14 -1.32 24.74
C THR A 45 -17.36 -1.80 23.99
N THR A 46 -18.26 -0.88 23.62
CA THR A 46 -19.47 -1.11 22.80
C THR A 46 -19.31 -0.59 21.38
N GLY A 47 -18.22 0.12 21.09
CA GLY A 47 -17.89 0.62 19.78
C GLY A 47 -17.48 -0.47 18.80
N ARG A 48 -17.24 -0.10 17.55
CA ARG A 48 -16.90 -1.03 16.44
C ARG A 48 -15.67 -0.54 15.69
N LEU A 49 -14.87 -1.50 15.24
CA LEU A 49 -13.76 -1.29 14.30
C LEU A 49 -14.07 -2.03 13.00
N ILE A 50 -13.99 -1.31 11.89
CA ILE A 50 -14.05 -1.87 10.54
C ILE A 50 -12.64 -1.81 9.97
N GLY A 51 -12.02 -2.99 9.78
CA GLY A 51 -10.72 -3.13 9.14
C GLY A 51 -10.89 -3.47 7.67
N ILE A 52 -10.34 -2.66 6.80
CA ILE A 52 -10.39 -2.84 5.34
C ILE A 52 -8.98 -3.09 4.86
N ASP A 53 -8.80 -4.12 4.04
CA ASP A 53 -7.58 -4.32 3.28
C ASP A 53 -7.90 -4.97 1.93
N ARG A 54 -7.11 -4.65 0.92
CA ARG A 54 -7.21 -5.29 -0.39
C ARG A 54 -6.36 -6.57 -0.48
N ASP A 55 -5.49 -6.80 0.50
CA ASP A 55 -4.60 -7.96 0.57
C ASP A 55 -5.22 -9.07 1.43
N PRO A 56 -5.63 -10.21 0.82
CA PRO A 56 -6.17 -11.34 1.60
C PRO A 56 -5.20 -11.89 2.64
N VAL A 57 -3.89 -11.82 2.39
CA VAL A 57 -2.86 -12.27 3.32
C VAL A 57 -2.84 -11.37 4.56
N ALA A 58 -2.93 -10.06 4.37
CA ALA A 58 -3.04 -9.10 5.45
C ALA A 58 -4.30 -9.34 6.29
N LEU A 59 -5.45 -9.57 5.64
CA LEU A 59 -6.70 -9.88 6.34
C LEU A 59 -6.65 -11.14 7.18
N ALA A 60 -5.99 -12.19 6.70
CA ALA A 60 -5.81 -13.44 7.45
C ALA A 60 -4.96 -13.20 8.71
N ALA A 61 -3.81 -12.54 8.56
CA ALA A 61 -2.93 -12.20 9.69
C ALA A 61 -3.62 -11.27 10.70
N ALA A 62 -4.36 -10.27 10.21
CA ALA A 62 -5.15 -9.37 11.05
C ALA A 62 -6.25 -10.12 11.81
N GLY A 63 -6.90 -11.09 11.18
CA GLY A 63 -7.93 -11.92 11.81
C GLY A 63 -7.40 -12.70 13.02
N GLU A 64 -6.21 -13.27 12.91
CA GLU A 64 -5.53 -13.93 14.04
C GLU A 64 -5.20 -12.95 15.16
N ARG A 65 -4.61 -11.81 14.84
CA ARG A 65 -4.22 -10.79 15.81
C ARG A 65 -5.41 -10.15 16.52
N LEU A 66 -6.50 -9.93 15.80
CA LEU A 66 -7.72 -9.30 16.33
C LEU A 66 -8.73 -10.31 16.92
N ALA A 67 -8.43 -11.60 16.94
CA ALA A 67 -9.31 -12.64 17.50
C ALA A 67 -9.82 -12.33 18.92
N PRO A 68 -9.04 -11.72 19.84
CA PRO A 68 -9.55 -11.33 21.17
C PRO A 68 -10.68 -10.28 21.11
N TYR A 69 -10.80 -9.56 20.01
CA TYR A 69 -11.75 -8.44 19.82
C TYR A 69 -12.83 -8.74 18.77
N LYS A 70 -13.01 -10.02 18.38
CA LYS A 70 -13.90 -10.44 17.28
C LYS A 70 -15.33 -9.91 17.38
N ASP A 71 -15.85 -9.69 18.59
CA ASP A 71 -17.22 -9.22 18.79
C ASP A 71 -17.43 -7.75 18.41
N ARG A 72 -16.35 -7.00 18.26
CA ARG A 72 -16.35 -5.55 17.94
C ARG A 72 -15.57 -5.19 16.68
N VAL A 73 -14.97 -6.19 16.01
CA VAL A 73 -14.18 -6.00 14.79
C VAL A 73 -14.86 -6.68 13.61
N THR A 74 -14.95 -5.97 12.50
CA THR A 74 -15.39 -6.51 11.21
C THR A 74 -14.26 -6.32 10.21
N LEU A 75 -13.80 -7.41 9.56
CA LEU A 75 -12.76 -7.37 8.54
C LEU A 75 -13.42 -7.47 7.16
N VAL A 76 -13.00 -6.62 6.23
CA VAL A 76 -13.58 -6.53 4.89
C VAL A 76 -12.48 -6.53 3.84
N HIS A 77 -12.55 -7.48 2.89
CA HIS A 77 -11.71 -7.49 1.70
C HIS A 77 -12.21 -6.45 0.71
N SER A 78 -11.57 -5.30 0.67
CA SER A 78 -11.92 -4.20 -0.22
C SER A 78 -10.76 -3.21 -0.31
N ASN A 79 -10.83 -2.30 -1.29
CA ASN A 79 -9.94 -1.14 -1.32
C ASN A 79 -10.54 -0.03 -0.43
N PHE A 80 -9.70 0.65 0.34
CA PHE A 80 -10.12 1.76 1.20
C PHE A 80 -10.83 2.90 0.45
N CYS A 81 -10.60 3.05 -0.85
CA CYS A 81 -11.33 4.01 -1.68
C CYS A 81 -12.83 3.66 -1.85
N GLN A 82 -13.26 2.47 -1.42
CA GLN A 82 -14.65 2.01 -1.44
C GLN A 82 -15.28 1.97 -0.04
N MET A 83 -14.66 2.65 0.95
CA MET A 83 -15.13 2.62 2.33
C MET A 83 -16.59 3.09 2.50
N ASP A 84 -17.07 3.98 1.64
CA ASP A 84 -18.46 4.42 1.62
C ASP A 84 -19.42 3.27 1.30
N SER A 85 -19.10 2.46 0.31
CA SER A 85 -19.89 1.26 -0.03
C SER A 85 -19.84 0.22 1.08
N VAL A 86 -18.63 -0.04 1.63
CA VAL A 86 -18.43 -0.96 2.74
C VAL A 86 -19.28 -0.56 3.96
N LEU A 87 -19.23 0.70 4.35
CA LEU A 87 -20.00 1.19 5.51
C LEU A 87 -21.49 1.14 5.26
N ARG A 88 -21.97 1.50 4.06
CA ARG A 88 -23.36 1.40 3.65
C ARG A 88 -23.88 -0.04 3.75
N ASP A 89 -23.11 -1.02 3.26
CA ASP A 89 -23.48 -2.43 3.28
C ASP A 89 -23.53 -2.99 4.72
N LEU A 90 -22.74 -2.40 5.63
CA LEU A 90 -22.76 -2.70 7.07
C LEU A 90 -23.85 -1.93 7.84
N GLY A 91 -24.65 -1.06 7.18
CA GLY A 91 -25.66 -0.23 7.79
C GLY A 91 -25.10 0.90 8.68
N ILE A 92 -23.85 1.35 8.40
CA ILE A 92 -23.17 2.40 9.16
C ILE A 92 -23.25 3.71 8.37
N ALA A 93 -23.93 4.72 8.95
CA ALA A 93 -24.11 6.02 8.31
C ALA A 93 -22.96 7.00 8.53
N GLY A 94 -22.18 6.82 9.60
CA GLY A 94 -21.06 7.70 9.93
C GLY A 94 -20.11 7.07 10.94
N VAL A 95 -18.88 7.57 10.99
CA VAL A 95 -17.80 7.04 11.83
C VAL A 95 -17.12 8.14 12.65
N ASP A 96 -16.57 7.79 13.80
CA ASP A 96 -15.87 8.72 14.70
C ASP A 96 -14.40 8.88 14.35
N GLY A 97 -13.83 7.95 13.58
CA GLY A 97 -12.48 8.10 13.08
C GLY A 97 -12.14 7.17 11.92
N ILE A 98 -11.23 7.64 11.07
CA ILE A 98 -10.69 6.90 9.94
C ILE A 98 -9.17 6.98 10.02
N LEU A 99 -8.50 5.85 9.85
CA LEU A 99 -7.05 5.74 9.74
C LEU A 99 -6.68 5.23 8.35
N LEU A 100 -5.71 5.89 7.74
CA LEU A 100 -5.05 5.45 6.49
C LEU A 100 -3.54 5.51 6.67
N ASP A 101 -2.86 4.36 6.65
CA ASP A 101 -1.40 4.23 6.63
C ASP A 101 -0.96 3.85 5.22
N LEU A 102 -0.62 4.88 4.42
CA LEU A 102 -0.44 4.74 2.97
C LEU A 102 0.92 4.17 2.61
N GLY A 103 0.94 3.18 1.75
CA GLY A 103 2.15 2.55 1.23
C GLY A 103 2.07 1.03 1.25
N VAL A 104 3.23 0.38 1.24
CA VAL A 104 3.34 -1.08 1.35
C VAL A 104 3.43 -1.51 2.80
N SER A 105 2.77 -2.60 3.12
CA SER A 105 2.92 -3.24 4.42
C SER A 105 4.25 -4.03 4.47
N SER A 106 4.78 -4.22 5.68
CA SER A 106 6.01 -5.00 5.84
C SER A 106 5.88 -6.44 5.37
N PRO A 107 4.77 -7.17 5.62
CA PRO A 107 4.59 -8.49 5.05
C PRO A 107 4.69 -8.52 3.51
N GLN A 108 4.26 -7.47 2.81
CA GLN A 108 4.41 -7.38 1.36
C GLN A 108 5.87 -7.23 0.91
N LEU A 109 6.70 -6.53 1.70
CA LEU A 109 8.13 -6.39 1.42
C LEU A 109 8.93 -7.62 1.83
N ASP A 110 8.52 -8.31 2.90
CA ASP A 110 9.20 -9.47 3.45
C ASP A 110 8.91 -10.75 2.66
N ASP A 111 7.76 -10.82 1.99
CA ASP A 111 7.42 -11.91 1.08
C ASP A 111 8.13 -11.70 -0.27
N GLY A 112 9.31 -12.34 -0.39
CA GLY A 112 10.17 -12.21 -1.57
C GLY A 112 9.48 -12.60 -2.88
N ASP A 113 8.49 -13.49 -2.86
CA ASP A 113 7.85 -14.02 -4.08
C ASP A 113 6.83 -13.04 -4.70
N ARG A 114 6.44 -11.98 -3.99
CA ARG A 114 5.47 -10.98 -4.45
C ARG A 114 6.04 -9.87 -5.35
N GLY A 115 7.35 -9.84 -5.54
CA GLY A 115 8.01 -8.91 -6.45
C GLY A 115 8.09 -7.45 -6.01
N PHE A 116 7.79 -7.12 -4.76
CA PHE A 116 7.92 -5.75 -4.24
C PHE A 116 9.37 -5.35 -3.96
N SER A 117 10.24 -6.32 -3.67
CA SER A 117 11.62 -6.09 -3.32
C SER A 117 12.52 -6.03 -4.55
N TYR A 118 13.39 -5.02 -4.61
CA TYR A 118 14.50 -4.93 -5.58
C TYR A 118 15.79 -5.61 -5.08
N MET A 119 15.73 -6.31 -3.94
CA MET A 119 16.89 -6.97 -3.33
C MET A 119 16.86 -8.49 -3.53
N THR A 120 15.71 -9.05 -3.84
CA THR A 120 15.48 -10.49 -4.00
C THR A 120 14.93 -10.76 -5.39
N ASP A 121 15.39 -11.82 -6.04
CA ASP A 121 14.87 -12.21 -7.35
C ASP A 121 13.49 -12.88 -7.20
N ALA A 122 12.52 -12.37 -7.92
CA ALA A 122 11.13 -12.81 -7.87
C ALA A 122 10.40 -12.45 -9.17
N PRO A 123 9.25 -13.07 -9.47
CA PRO A 123 8.39 -12.61 -10.57
C PRO A 123 8.01 -11.14 -10.42
N LEU A 124 7.91 -10.41 -11.53
CA LEU A 124 7.47 -9.01 -11.57
C LEU A 124 5.95 -8.93 -11.38
N ASP A 125 5.47 -9.14 -10.17
CA ASP A 125 4.03 -9.08 -9.82
C ASP A 125 3.64 -7.71 -9.27
N MET A 126 4.05 -7.36 -8.08
CA MET A 126 3.78 -6.13 -7.32
C MET A 126 2.29 -5.86 -7.03
N ARG A 127 1.38 -6.81 -7.24
CA ARG A 127 -0.03 -6.63 -6.86
C ARG A 127 -0.21 -6.74 -5.35
N MET A 128 -0.95 -5.83 -4.77
CA MET A 128 -1.40 -5.93 -3.37
C MET A 128 -2.55 -6.93 -3.23
N ASP A 129 -3.47 -6.96 -4.21
CA ASP A 129 -4.47 -8.01 -4.36
C ASP A 129 -4.10 -8.93 -5.52
N GLY A 130 -3.82 -10.21 -5.24
CA GLY A 130 -3.49 -11.19 -6.26
C GLY A 130 -4.61 -11.44 -7.29
N GLY A 131 -5.83 -11.00 -7.01
CA GLY A 131 -6.98 -11.05 -7.93
C GLY A 131 -6.98 -9.93 -8.99
N ASP A 132 -6.18 -8.88 -8.81
CA ASP A 132 -6.07 -7.79 -9.79
C ASP A 132 -5.43 -8.29 -11.09
N ALA A 133 -5.86 -7.72 -12.23
CA ALA A 133 -5.37 -8.14 -13.53
C ALA A 133 -3.99 -7.55 -13.92
N LEU A 134 -3.69 -6.32 -13.45
CA LEU A 134 -2.47 -5.60 -13.82
C LEU A 134 -1.30 -6.01 -12.94
N THR A 135 -0.23 -6.49 -13.54
CA THR A 135 1.03 -6.85 -12.86
C THR A 135 2.17 -5.91 -13.28
N ALA A 136 3.25 -5.89 -12.52
CA ALA A 136 4.46 -5.18 -12.91
C ALA A 136 5.07 -5.73 -14.21
N ASP A 137 4.98 -7.04 -14.45
CA ASP A 137 5.36 -7.67 -15.73
C ASP A 137 4.59 -7.05 -16.89
N THR A 138 3.28 -6.91 -16.76
CA THR A 138 2.44 -6.26 -17.78
C THR A 138 2.87 -4.82 -18.02
N VAL A 139 3.06 -4.03 -16.96
CA VAL A 139 3.50 -2.64 -17.08
C VAL A 139 4.84 -2.54 -17.82
N VAL A 140 5.82 -3.32 -17.39
CA VAL A 140 7.20 -3.26 -17.94
C VAL A 140 7.24 -3.75 -19.38
N ASN A 141 6.48 -4.81 -19.73
CA ASN A 141 6.58 -5.43 -21.03
C ASN A 141 5.61 -4.88 -22.10
N THR A 142 4.54 -4.18 -21.69
CA THR A 142 3.52 -3.74 -22.65
C THR A 142 3.31 -2.23 -22.74
N TRP A 143 3.54 -1.47 -21.66
CA TRP A 143 3.29 -0.03 -21.69
C TRP A 143 4.26 0.71 -22.63
N SER A 144 3.78 1.76 -23.26
CA SER A 144 4.58 2.59 -24.16
C SER A 144 5.72 3.30 -23.43
N TYR A 145 6.71 3.78 -24.19
CA TYR A 145 7.78 4.62 -23.65
C TYR A 145 7.24 5.83 -22.88
N GLU A 146 6.22 6.49 -23.43
CA GLU A 146 5.65 7.70 -22.80
C GLU A 146 4.92 7.38 -21.49
N GLU A 147 4.18 6.26 -21.43
CA GLU A 147 3.53 5.81 -20.20
C GLU A 147 4.56 5.43 -19.12
N LEU A 148 5.58 4.65 -19.49
CA LEU A 148 6.67 4.31 -18.57
C LEU A 148 7.41 5.54 -18.06
N LYS A 149 7.80 6.45 -18.95
CA LYS A 149 8.47 7.71 -18.58
C LYS A 149 7.59 8.54 -17.62
N LYS A 150 6.29 8.62 -17.91
CA LYS A 150 5.33 9.37 -17.09
C LYS A 150 5.29 8.84 -15.66
N ILE A 151 5.05 7.54 -15.47
CA ILE A 151 4.97 6.99 -14.12
C ILE A 151 6.30 7.07 -13.37
N LEU A 152 7.42 6.82 -14.04
CA LEU A 152 8.74 6.93 -13.42
C LEU A 152 9.01 8.37 -12.94
N TYR A 153 8.58 9.37 -13.69
CA TYR A 153 8.74 10.77 -13.33
C TYR A 153 7.73 11.21 -12.26
N GLU A 154 6.43 10.97 -12.48
CA GLU A 154 5.35 11.47 -11.63
C GLU A 154 5.23 10.69 -10.31
N TYR A 155 5.38 9.35 -10.33
CA TYR A 155 5.16 8.50 -9.16
C TYR A 155 6.47 8.13 -8.44
N GLY A 156 7.57 8.12 -9.17
CA GLY A 156 8.88 7.77 -8.63
C GLY A 156 9.77 8.96 -8.35
N GLU A 157 9.42 10.16 -8.85
CA GLU A 157 10.32 11.32 -8.87
C GLU A 157 11.72 10.97 -9.43
N GLU A 158 11.73 10.08 -10.44
CA GLU A 158 12.95 9.51 -10.98
C GLU A 158 13.58 10.47 -12.01
N ARG A 159 14.75 11.01 -11.68
CA ARG A 159 15.47 11.96 -12.55
C ARG A 159 15.88 11.36 -13.89
N TYR A 160 16.14 10.06 -13.90
CA TYR A 160 16.57 9.31 -15.08
C TYR A 160 15.40 8.62 -15.79
N ALA A 161 14.17 9.01 -15.52
CA ALA A 161 12.96 8.43 -16.10
C ALA A 161 13.01 8.25 -17.62
N PRO A 162 13.46 9.23 -18.44
CA PRO A 162 13.57 9.04 -19.88
C PRO A 162 14.57 7.94 -20.28
N ALA A 163 15.71 7.89 -19.62
CA ALA A 163 16.77 6.91 -19.92
C ALA A 163 16.35 5.49 -19.50
N ILE A 164 15.71 5.38 -18.32
CA ILE A 164 15.22 4.10 -17.79
C ILE A 164 14.07 3.57 -18.67
N ALA A 165 13.09 4.40 -19.02
CA ALA A 165 12.00 4.02 -19.91
C ALA A 165 12.51 3.53 -21.28
N ALA A 166 13.47 4.24 -21.87
CA ALA A 166 14.11 3.84 -23.13
C ALA A 166 14.88 2.51 -22.99
N ALA A 167 15.56 2.30 -21.85
CA ALA A 167 16.27 1.04 -21.59
C ALA A 167 15.32 -0.14 -21.44
N ILE A 168 14.19 0.03 -20.74
CA ILE A 168 13.13 -0.98 -20.60
C ILE A 168 12.59 -1.37 -21.99
N VAL A 169 12.17 -0.38 -22.78
CA VAL A 169 11.61 -0.63 -24.12
C VAL A 169 12.62 -1.37 -25.00
N ARG A 170 13.88 -0.91 -25.06
CA ARG A 170 14.92 -1.58 -25.84
C ARG A 170 15.22 -3.00 -25.34
N ARG A 171 15.24 -3.22 -24.03
CA ARG A 171 15.56 -4.54 -23.46
C ARG A 171 14.48 -5.57 -23.79
N ARG A 172 13.19 -5.20 -23.64
CA ARG A 172 12.06 -6.10 -23.91
C ARG A 172 11.89 -6.45 -25.39
N GLU A 173 12.38 -5.60 -26.33
CA GLU A 173 12.43 -5.94 -27.77
C GLU A 173 13.36 -7.13 -28.04
N ALA A 174 14.41 -7.30 -27.26
CA ALA A 174 15.34 -8.42 -27.38
C ALA A 174 14.84 -9.66 -26.62
N ALA A 175 14.35 -9.47 -25.39
CA ALA A 175 13.72 -10.50 -24.58
C ALA A 175 12.88 -9.83 -23.48
N PRO A 176 11.69 -10.35 -23.15
CA PRO A 176 10.86 -9.83 -22.06
C PRO A 176 11.62 -9.77 -20.72
N ILE A 177 11.14 -8.94 -19.81
CA ILE A 177 11.69 -8.76 -18.46
C ILE A 177 10.68 -9.36 -17.49
N HIS A 178 11.00 -10.47 -16.84
CA HIS A 178 10.06 -11.24 -16.03
C HIS A 178 10.37 -11.23 -14.54
N THR A 179 11.60 -10.86 -14.16
CA THR A 179 11.99 -10.87 -12.75
C THR A 179 12.45 -9.51 -12.24
N THR A 180 12.41 -9.36 -10.94
CA THR A 180 12.81 -8.14 -10.26
C THR A 180 14.27 -7.79 -10.52
N LEU A 181 15.19 -8.78 -10.45
CA LEU A 181 16.61 -8.50 -10.67
C LEU A 181 16.93 -8.21 -12.14
N GLU A 182 16.21 -8.82 -13.11
CA GLU A 182 16.34 -8.42 -14.52
C GLU A 182 15.95 -6.95 -14.71
N LEU A 183 14.87 -6.49 -14.06
CA LEU A 183 14.48 -5.08 -14.10
C LEU A 183 15.51 -4.18 -13.41
N VAL A 184 16.06 -4.60 -12.27
CA VAL A 184 17.13 -3.86 -11.58
C VAL A 184 18.33 -3.67 -12.49
N ASP A 185 18.75 -4.69 -13.22
CA ASP A 185 19.89 -4.62 -14.14
C ASP A 185 19.62 -3.64 -15.30
N VAL A 186 18.39 -3.64 -15.83
CA VAL A 186 17.98 -2.68 -16.87
C VAL A 186 18.04 -1.24 -16.33
N ILE A 187 17.49 -1.00 -15.14
CA ILE A 187 17.53 0.33 -14.51
C ILE A 187 18.95 0.79 -14.30
N ARG A 188 19.80 -0.06 -13.72
CA ARG A 188 21.23 0.25 -13.48
C ARG A 188 21.98 0.58 -14.76
N SER A 189 21.72 -0.14 -15.85
CA SER A 189 22.34 0.09 -17.14
C SER A 189 22.03 1.46 -17.76
N ALA A 190 20.89 2.05 -17.36
CA ALA A 190 20.43 3.36 -17.84
C ALA A 190 20.94 4.54 -17.02
N MET A 191 21.55 4.29 -15.86
CA MET A 191 21.95 5.33 -14.92
C MET A 191 23.46 5.66 -15.04
N PRO A 192 23.85 6.92 -14.86
CA PRO A 192 25.26 7.29 -14.88
C PRO A 192 25.99 6.75 -13.63
N PRO A 193 27.31 6.51 -13.71
CA PRO A 193 28.10 5.97 -12.59
C PRO A 193 28.01 6.79 -11.29
N ALA A 194 27.77 8.08 -11.39
CA ALA A 194 27.59 8.94 -10.21
C ALA A 194 26.31 8.58 -9.43
N ALA A 195 25.21 8.34 -10.14
CA ALA A 195 23.93 7.96 -9.53
C ALA A 195 24.00 6.57 -8.87
N LEU A 196 24.75 5.64 -9.45
CA LEU A 196 24.95 4.30 -8.89
C LEU A 196 25.72 4.28 -7.56
N ARG A 197 26.41 5.39 -7.21
CA ARG A 197 27.15 5.55 -5.95
C ARG A 197 26.32 6.26 -4.86
N GLU A 198 25.11 6.68 -5.16
CA GLU A 198 24.25 7.31 -4.17
C GLU A 198 23.89 6.31 -3.06
N LYS A 199 23.58 6.83 -1.87
CA LYS A 199 23.22 6.00 -0.70
C LYS A 199 21.95 5.17 -0.93
N GLN A 200 21.01 5.70 -1.70
CA GLN A 200 19.78 4.99 -2.05
C GLN A 200 20.02 3.98 -3.16
N HIS A 201 19.35 2.83 -3.07
CA HIS A 201 19.41 1.83 -4.13
C HIS A 201 18.89 2.40 -5.46
N PRO A 202 19.58 2.22 -6.59
CA PRO A 202 19.21 2.82 -7.88
C PRO A 202 17.80 2.51 -8.35
N ALA A 203 17.31 1.31 -8.08
CA ALA A 203 15.97 0.87 -8.49
C ALA A 203 14.84 1.33 -7.55
N LYS A 204 15.13 1.90 -6.38
CA LYS A 204 14.09 2.21 -5.37
C LYS A 204 12.94 3.04 -5.95
N ARG A 205 13.25 4.14 -6.65
CA ARG A 205 12.25 5.07 -7.20
C ARG A 205 11.46 4.43 -8.33
N SER A 206 12.12 3.68 -9.20
CA SER A 206 11.47 2.97 -10.31
C SER A 206 10.52 1.88 -9.81
N PHE A 207 10.92 1.10 -8.80
CA PHE A 207 10.05 0.10 -8.17
C PHE A 207 8.84 0.74 -7.50
N GLN A 208 9.03 1.83 -6.77
CA GLN A 208 7.94 2.62 -6.21
C GLN A 208 6.96 3.10 -7.29
N ALA A 209 7.49 3.64 -8.40
CA ALA A 209 6.66 4.14 -9.50
C ALA A 209 5.79 3.04 -10.12
N ILE A 210 6.40 1.89 -10.40
CA ILE A 210 5.70 0.74 -11.00
C ILE A 210 4.67 0.19 -10.02
N ARG A 211 5.00 0.04 -8.73
CA ARG A 211 4.09 -0.41 -7.69
C ARG A 211 2.85 0.51 -7.58
N ILE A 212 3.08 1.82 -7.53
CA ILE A 212 1.99 2.81 -7.48
C ILE A 212 1.08 2.68 -8.71
N ALA A 213 1.66 2.47 -9.89
CA ALA A 213 0.89 2.29 -11.12
C ALA A 213 0.10 0.98 -11.13
N VAL A 214 0.72 -0.14 -10.74
CA VAL A 214 0.08 -1.47 -10.68
C VAL A 214 -1.14 -1.45 -9.76
N ASN A 215 -1.03 -0.75 -8.63
CA ASN A 215 -2.06 -0.78 -7.58
C ASN A 215 -2.99 0.43 -7.60
N ASP A 216 -2.84 1.36 -8.54
CA ASP A 216 -3.58 2.63 -8.61
C ASP A 216 -3.63 3.33 -7.22
N GLU A 217 -2.45 3.42 -6.56
CA GLU A 217 -2.39 3.90 -5.18
C GLU A 217 -2.84 5.36 -5.08
N LEU A 218 -2.38 6.24 -5.98
CA LEU A 218 -2.72 7.67 -5.94
C LEU A 218 -4.18 7.92 -6.33
N GLY A 219 -4.74 7.19 -7.30
CA GLY A 219 -6.15 7.24 -7.65
C GLY A 219 -7.04 6.79 -6.48
N SER A 220 -6.64 5.72 -5.81
CA SER A 220 -7.32 5.23 -4.60
C SER A 220 -7.28 6.26 -3.47
N VAL A 221 -6.15 6.93 -3.24
CA VAL A 221 -6.02 8.00 -2.23
C VAL A 221 -6.93 9.18 -2.56
N ALA A 222 -6.90 9.66 -3.81
CA ALA A 222 -7.74 10.78 -4.23
C ALA A 222 -9.22 10.49 -3.97
N LYS A 223 -9.70 9.32 -4.40
CA LYS A 223 -11.09 8.89 -4.18
C LYS A 223 -11.40 8.70 -2.69
N ALA A 224 -10.48 8.15 -1.91
CA ALA A 224 -10.67 7.98 -0.48
C ALA A 224 -10.86 9.31 0.24
N MET A 225 -10.11 10.35 -0.13
CA MET A 225 -10.26 11.69 0.46
C MET A 225 -11.63 12.30 0.17
N GLU A 226 -12.20 12.05 -1.03
CA GLU A 226 -13.53 12.51 -1.39
C GLU A 226 -14.62 11.86 -0.53
N VAL A 227 -14.49 10.56 -0.24
CA VAL A 227 -15.52 9.80 0.50
C VAL A 227 -15.31 9.82 2.02
N ALA A 228 -14.07 9.95 2.52
CA ALA A 228 -13.77 9.87 3.95
C ALA A 228 -14.37 11.04 4.75
N ILE A 229 -14.25 12.27 4.25
CA ILE A 229 -14.69 13.46 4.97
C ILE A 229 -16.21 13.47 5.22
N PRO A 230 -17.07 13.16 4.22
CA PRO A 230 -18.52 13.07 4.43
C PRO A 230 -18.96 11.96 5.38
N LEU A 231 -18.14 10.92 5.58
CA LEU A 231 -18.44 9.80 6.48
C LEU A 231 -18.15 10.12 7.95
N LEU A 232 -17.41 11.18 8.24
CA LEU A 232 -17.08 11.54 9.62
C LEU A 232 -18.27 12.15 10.35
N ASN A 233 -18.57 11.61 11.51
CA ASN A 233 -19.49 12.23 12.46
C ASN A 233 -18.95 13.60 12.91
N PRO A 234 -19.82 14.52 13.40
CA PRO A 234 -19.35 15.79 14.00
C PRO A 234 -18.29 15.55 15.07
N GLY A 235 -17.10 16.14 14.89
CA GLY A 235 -15.94 15.95 15.75
C GLY A 235 -15.14 14.68 15.48
N GLY A 236 -15.49 13.88 14.45
CA GLY A 236 -14.73 12.75 13.97
C GLY A 236 -13.34 13.14 13.45
N ARG A 237 -12.43 12.19 13.35
CA ARG A 237 -11.02 12.40 13.01
C ARG A 237 -10.58 11.55 11.81
N LEU A 238 -9.86 12.16 10.89
CA LEU A 238 -9.14 11.47 9.83
C LEU A 238 -7.64 11.54 10.15
N ALA A 239 -7.01 10.40 10.33
CA ALA A 239 -5.56 10.27 10.49
C ALA A 239 -4.99 9.63 9.22
N VAL A 240 -4.01 10.30 8.60
CA VAL A 240 -3.34 9.81 7.40
C VAL A 240 -1.83 9.81 7.63
N ILE A 241 -1.19 8.67 7.42
CA ILE A 241 0.27 8.53 7.41
C ILE A 241 0.71 8.45 5.95
N THR A 242 1.70 9.26 5.59
CA THR A 242 2.33 9.23 4.26
C THR A 242 3.84 9.24 4.41
N PHE A 243 4.54 8.68 3.41
CA PHE A 243 6.00 8.62 3.36
C PHE A 243 6.57 9.52 2.23
N HIS A 244 5.76 10.36 1.66
CA HIS A 244 6.09 11.27 0.55
C HIS A 244 5.83 12.72 0.95
#